data_fb6e6955de0f0b9a1177a94a517a5976
#
_entry.id   fb6e6955de0f0b9a1177a94a517a5976
#
_cell.length_a   1.000
_cell.length_b   1.000
_cell.length_c   1.000
_cell.angle_alpha   90.00
_cell.angle_beta   90.00
_cell.angle_gamma   90.00
#
_symmetry.space_group_name_H-M   'P 1'
#
loop_
_entity.id
_entity.type
_entity.pdbx_description
1 polymer ?
#
loop_
_entity_poly.entity_id
_entity_poly.type
_entity_poly.pdbx_seq_one_letter_code
_entity_poly.pdbx_strand_id
1 'polypeptide(L)'
;HSHHLRKNILFISEKNSFFFANSNFYIIFASRIKGIIMRVLIVNTSEKAGGAAVAANRLMDALNNNGIKAKMLVRDKVTDDITVVGLPRSFRMQWNFLWERWCIFCRLHFSRKNLFTLDIANAGYDITSLPEFKEADIIHLHWVNQGMLSLKTIRKIFISGNPVVWTMHDIWPASSICHLTLGCHHYNNGCGNCKYLPGNGGKNDLSAKIWKKKQKVYNSGALSFVTCSRWLAAEARLSGLLAGHRIETIPNPIDTHVYCPQDKLESRLRTQLPKDKRIILFIAQRATNPYKGMDYLIEACRLMAEQHPEMRENTCVAILGGHSEEFEGKLSFPIVSLGYVSDDKRIADIYNAADVFVLPSLSENLPNTIMEAMACGVPSVGFKVGGIPEMIDHQKNGYVANYRDARDLAAGIHWVLEEADRENLKKACLQKVMHNYSQHAVALKYVEVYNQAMAFKNYRI
;
A
#
# COMPACT_ATOMS: atom_id res chain seq x y z
N HIS A 1 -17.69 -2.17 -46.54
CA HIS A 1 -17.75 -2.02 -45.04
C HIS A 1 -16.65 -1.12 -44.45
N SER A 2 -15.52 -0.86 -45.10
CA SER A 2 -14.44 -0.01 -44.58
C SER A 2 -14.62 1.49 -44.81
N HIS A 3 -15.45 1.87 -45.76
CA HIS A 3 -15.70 3.30 -46.14
C HIS A 3 -16.72 4.00 -45.22
N HIS A 4 -17.61 3.28 -44.54
CA HIS A 4 -18.60 3.87 -43.64
C HIS A 4 -18.01 4.20 -42.24
N LEU A 5 -16.99 3.49 -41.82
CA LEU A 5 -16.31 3.75 -40.55
C LEU A 5 -15.43 5.01 -40.59
N ARG A 6 -14.86 5.38 -41.73
CA ARG A 6 -14.06 6.61 -41.90
C ARG A 6 -14.88 7.90 -41.87
N LYS A 7 -16.15 7.86 -42.35
CA LYS A 7 -17.02 9.05 -42.34
C LYS A 7 -17.56 9.41 -40.93
N ASN A 8 -17.72 8.44 -40.04
CA ASN A 8 -18.18 8.71 -38.66
C ASN A 8 -17.07 9.22 -37.73
N ILE A 9 -15.79 9.05 -38.09
CA ILE A 9 -14.64 9.58 -37.33
C ILE A 9 -14.39 11.05 -37.62
N LEU A 10 -14.75 11.56 -38.79
CA LEU A 10 -14.55 12.96 -39.19
C LEU A 10 -15.64 13.94 -38.70
N PHE A 11 -16.79 13.43 -38.23
CA PHE A 11 -17.89 14.30 -37.72
C PHE A 11 -17.82 14.63 -36.20
N ILE A 12 -16.83 14.07 -35.48
CA ILE A 12 -16.64 14.31 -34.03
C ILE A 12 -15.58 15.38 -33.74
N SER A 13 -14.97 15.99 -34.80
CA SER A 13 -13.82 16.89 -34.66
C SER A 13 -14.15 18.37 -34.44
N GLU A 14 -15.41 18.77 -34.31
CA GLU A 14 -15.80 20.21 -34.32
C GLU A 14 -16.56 20.71 -33.07
N LYS A 15 -16.55 20.06 -31.93
CA LYS A 15 -17.03 20.67 -30.69
C LYS A 15 -16.06 20.47 -29.54
N ASN A 16 -15.23 21.48 -29.33
CA ASN A 16 -14.34 21.68 -28.20
C ASN A 16 -15.09 21.66 -26.88
N SER A 17 -14.62 20.84 -25.93
CA SER A 17 -14.69 20.88 -24.46
C SER A 17 -14.93 19.51 -23.77
N PHE A 18 -14.98 18.40 -24.53
CA PHE A 18 -15.18 17.04 -23.97
C PHE A 18 -13.96 16.10 -24.17
N PHE A 19 -12.81 16.63 -24.50
CA PHE A 19 -11.68 15.81 -25.01
C PHE A 19 -10.88 15.06 -23.94
N PHE A 20 -10.99 15.41 -22.66
CA PHE A 20 -10.23 14.70 -21.60
C PHE A 20 -10.94 13.49 -20.99
N ALA A 21 -12.24 13.35 -21.12
CA ALA A 21 -12.98 12.18 -20.65
C ALA A 21 -13.00 11.01 -21.65
N ASN A 22 -12.76 11.28 -22.95
CA ASN A 22 -12.94 10.28 -24.00
C ASN A 22 -11.72 9.42 -24.32
N SER A 23 -10.48 9.86 -24.01
CA SER A 23 -9.29 9.05 -24.29
C SER A 23 -9.24 7.77 -23.44
N ASN A 24 -9.72 7.84 -22.21
CA ASN A 24 -9.75 6.69 -21.28
C ASN A 24 -10.83 5.66 -21.63
N PHE A 25 -11.95 6.11 -22.20
CA PHE A 25 -13.01 5.23 -22.70
C PHE A 25 -12.54 4.43 -23.94
N TYR A 26 -11.72 5.03 -24.80
CA TYR A 26 -11.16 4.37 -25.97
C TYR A 26 -10.16 3.27 -25.63
N ILE A 27 -9.41 3.40 -24.55
CA ILE A 27 -8.42 2.38 -24.13
C ILE A 27 -9.10 1.10 -23.66
N ILE A 28 -10.18 1.23 -22.87
CA ILE A 28 -10.99 0.06 -22.44
C ILE A 28 -11.77 -0.52 -23.61
N PHE A 29 -12.29 0.33 -24.52
CA PHE A 29 -13.01 -0.10 -25.71
C PHE A 29 -12.09 -0.79 -26.73
N ALA A 30 -10.84 -0.33 -26.87
CA ALA A 30 -9.86 -0.95 -27.77
C ALA A 30 -9.46 -2.36 -27.32
N SER A 31 -9.40 -2.64 -26.03
CA SER A 31 -9.20 -3.99 -25.49
C SER A 31 -10.41 -4.92 -25.71
N ARG A 32 -11.63 -4.35 -25.74
CA ARG A 32 -12.86 -5.08 -26.08
C ARG A 32 -13.04 -5.34 -27.59
N ILE A 33 -12.57 -4.44 -28.46
CA ILE A 33 -12.73 -4.60 -29.93
C ILE A 33 -11.90 -5.78 -30.47
N LYS A 34 -10.82 -6.19 -29.81
CA LYS A 34 -10.03 -7.38 -30.21
C LYS A 34 -10.55 -8.70 -29.66
N GLY A 35 -11.64 -8.72 -28.88
CA GLY A 35 -12.24 -9.95 -28.34
C GLY A 35 -11.34 -10.72 -27.35
N ILE A 36 -10.17 -10.19 -26.98
CA ILE A 36 -9.22 -10.83 -26.05
C ILE A 36 -9.30 -10.08 -24.73
N ILE A 37 -9.89 -10.73 -23.73
CA ILE A 37 -9.91 -10.20 -22.36
C ILE A 37 -8.53 -10.45 -21.75
N MET A 38 -7.82 -9.38 -21.35
CA MET A 38 -6.53 -9.44 -20.68
C MET A 38 -6.64 -10.21 -19.37
N ARG A 39 -5.74 -11.17 -19.14
CA ARG A 39 -5.66 -12.00 -17.92
C ARG A 39 -4.42 -11.60 -17.14
N VAL A 40 -4.62 -11.13 -15.91
CA VAL A 40 -3.55 -10.69 -15.01
C VAL A 40 -3.45 -11.66 -13.85
N LEU A 41 -2.24 -12.19 -13.61
CA LEU A 41 -1.95 -12.96 -12.40
C LEU A 41 -1.20 -12.06 -11.41
N ILE A 42 -1.89 -11.61 -10.38
CA ILE A 42 -1.31 -10.91 -9.23
C ILE A 42 -0.67 -11.95 -8.31
N VAL A 43 0.57 -11.75 -7.92
CA VAL A 43 1.30 -12.66 -7.02
C VAL A 43 1.68 -11.93 -5.73
N ASN A 44 1.17 -12.40 -4.60
CA ASN A 44 1.43 -11.84 -3.28
C ASN A 44 1.60 -12.95 -2.24
N THR A 45 2.28 -12.70 -1.12
CA THR A 45 2.50 -13.74 -0.10
C THR A 45 1.21 -14.07 0.65
N SER A 46 0.47 -13.07 1.11
CA SER A 46 -0.78 -13.24 1.87
C SER A 46 -1.96 -12.65 1.13
N GLU A 47 -3.14 -13.23 1.36
CA GLU A 47 -4.39 -12.69 0.81
C GLU A 47 -4.82 -11.40 1.51
N LYS A 48 -4.79 -11.35 2.85
CA LYS A 48 -5.34 -10.22 3.63
C LYS A 48 -4.40 -9.65 4.70
N ALA A 49 -3.31 -10.35 5.05
CA ALA A 49 -2.46 -9.92 6.14
C ALA A 49 -1.46 -8.83 5.69
N GLY A 50 -1.61 -7.63 6.26
CA GLY A 50 -0.74 -6.49 6.02
C GLY A 50 -1.17 -5.58 4.86
N GLY A 51 -0.66 -4.35 4.85
CA GLY A 51 -1.07 -3.31 3.89
C GLY A 51 -0.84 -3.67 2.42
N ALA A 52 0.22 -4.40 2.11
CA ALA A 52 0.51 -4.87 0.75
C ALA A 52 -0.53 -5.89 0.25
N ALA A 53 -0.96 -6.81 1.14
CA ALA A 53 -1.98 -7.80 0.82
C ALA A 53 -3.34 -7.15 0.56
N VAL A 54 -3.74 -6.22 1.44
CA VAL A 54 -4.98 -5.44 1.26
C VAL A 54 -4.95 -4.66 -0.06
N ALA A 55 -3.82 -4.01 -0.38
CA ALA A 55 -3.69 -3.25 -1.62
C ALA A 55 -3.74 -4.15 -2.86
N ALA A 56 -3.09 -5.32 -2.84
CA ALA A 56 -3.10 -6.29 -3.93
C ALA A 56 -4.51 -6.87 -4.17
N ASN A 57 -5.22 -7.19 -3.10
CA ASN A 57 -6.61 -7.69 -3.16
C ASN A 57 -7.55 -6.61 -3.75
N ARG A 58 -7.49 -5.39 -3.21
CA ARG A 58 -8.25 -4.24 -3.75
C ARG A 58 -7.94 -3.93 -5.21
N LEU A 59 -6.68 -4.13 -5.63
CA LEU A 59 -6.32 -3.97 -7.05
C LEU A 59 -6.92 -5.09 -7.91
N MET A 60 -6.93 -6.34 -7.44
CA MET A 60 -7.61 -7.44 -8.14
C MET A 60 -9.08 -7.11 -8.38
N ASP A 61 -9.78 -6.65 -7.33
CA ASP A 61 -11.19 -6.24 -7.43
C ASP A 61 -11.37 -5.06 -8.38
N ALA A 62 -10.50 -4.03 -8.27
CA ALA A 62 -10.53 -2.88 -9.16
C ALA A 62 -10.38 -3.27 -10.63
N LEU A 63 -9.47 -4.19 -10.95
CA LEU A 63 -9.27 -4.70 -12.30
C LEU A 63 -10.48 -5.49 -12.79
N ASN A 64 -11.00 -6.41 -11.97
CA ASN A 64 -12.18 -7.22 -12.30
C ASN A 64 -13.42 -6.34 -12.53
N ASN A 65 -13.64 -5.33 -11.69
CA ASN A 65 -14.75 -4.37 -11.82
C ASN A 65 -14.62 -3.46 -13.06
N ASN A 66 -13.42 -3.40 -13.67
CA ASN A 66 -13.14 -2.61 -14.87
C ASN A 66 -12.85 -3.47 -16.12
N GLY A 67 -13.28 -4.74 -16.14
CA GLY A 67 -13.31 -5.60 -17.32
C GLY A 67 -11.99 -6.31 -17.64
N ILE A 68 -11.05 -6.37 -16.70
CA ILE A 68 -9.82 -7.16 -16.77
C ILE A 68 -10.03 -8.44 -15.95
N LYS A 69 -9.62 -9.60 -16.45
CA LYS A 69 -9.66 -10.85 -15.67
C LYS A 69 -8.41 -10.95 -14.79
N ALA A 70 -8.53 -10.52 -13.56
CA ALA A 70 -7.48 -10.64 -12.57
C ALA A 70 -7.73 -11.81 -11.60
N LYS A 71 -6.70 -12.62 -11.35
CA LYS A 71 -6.65 -13.62 -10.27
C LYS A 71 -5.47 -13.29 -9.36
N MET A 72 -5.58 -13.59 -8.08
CA MET A 72 -4.48 -13.43 -7.15
C MET A 72 -3.97 -14.79 -6.67
N LEU A 73 -2.67 -15.06 -6.87
CA LEU A 73 -1.97 -16.24 -6.37
C LEU A 73 -1.27 -15.89 -5.06
N VAL A 74 -1.62 -16.61 -4.00
CA VAL A 74 -1.08 -16.37 -2.66
C VAL A 74 -0.56 -17.66 -2.01
N ARG A 75 0.39 -17.50 -1.08
CA ARG A 75 0.77 -18.59 -0.17
C ARG A 75 -0.29 -18.79 0.91
N ASP A 76 -0.69 -17.69 1.55
CA ASP A 76 -1.57 -17.71 2.72
C ASP A 76 -2.98 -17.28 2.30
N LYS A 77 -3.75 -18.21 1.73
CA LYS A 77 -5.16 -18.02 1.40
C LYS A 77 -6.01 -18.23 2.66
N VAL A 78 -6.95 -17.31 2.91
CA VAL A 78 -7.82 -17.30 4.09
C VAL A 78 -9.32 -17.28 3.77
N THR A 79 -9.72 -16.93 2.54
CA THR A 79 -11.14 -16.91 2.11
C THR A 79 -11.42 -17.99 1.08
N ASP A 80 -12.71 -18.20 0.78
CA ASP A 80 -13.18 -19.10 -0.27
C ASP A 80 -13.36 -18.38 -1.62
N ASP A 81 -12.84 -17.14 -1.76
CA ASP A 81 -12.93 -16.41 -3.01
C ASP A 81 -12.30 -17.19 -4.16
N ILE A 82 -13.06 -17.36 -5.24
CA ILE A 82 -12.65 -18.11 -6.43
C ILE A 82 -11.60 -17.38 -7.28
N THR A 83 -11.50 -16.06 -7.13
CA THR A 83 -10.50 -15.22 -7.81
C THR A 83 -9.14 -15.29 -7.11
N VAL A 84 -9.10 -15.79 -5.88
CA VAL A 84 -7.87 -16.01 -5.12
C VAL A 84 -7.49 -17.48 -5.17
N VAL A 85 -6.28 -17.75 -5.66
CA VAL A 85 -5.71 -19.09 -5.77
C VAL A 85 -4.65 -19.28 -4.69
N GLY A 86 -4.83 -20.26 -3.82
CA GLY A 86 -3.84 -20.62 -2.81
C GLY A 86 -2.80 -21.58 -3.41
N LEU A 87 -1.53 -21.41 -3.06
CA LEU A 87 -0.53 -22.44 -3.34
C LEU A 87 -0.93 -23.74 -2.64
N PRO A 88 -0.65 -24.92 -3.26
CA PRO A 88 -0.90 -26.21 -2.61
C PRO A 88 -0.22 -26.26 -1.24
N ARG A 89 -1.01 -26.51 -0.20
CA ARG A 89 -0.48 -26.67 1.17
C ARG A 89 0.44 -27.88 1.19
N SER A 90 1.73 -27.65 1.28
CA SER A 90 2.74 -28.69 1.38
C SER A 90 3.71 -28.38 2.52
N PHE A 91 4.30 -29.40 3.10
CA PHE A 91 5.37 -29.27 4.08
C PHE A 91 6.53 -28.42 3.54
N ARG A 92 6.79 -28.50 2.25
CA ARG A 92 7.82 -27.72 1.55
C ARG A 92 7.58 -26.21 1.63
N MET A 93 6.31 -25.77 1.65
CA MET A 93 5.96 -24.35 1.72
C MET A 93 6.27 -23.76 3.09
N GLN A 94 5.93 -24.47 4.18
CA GLN A 94 6.31 -24.08 5.53
C GLN A 94 7.82 -24.10 5.72
N TRP A 95 8.49 -25.12 5.13
CA TRP A 95 9.93 -25.26 5.16
C TRP A 95 10.65 -24.08 4.48
N ASN A 96 10.16 -23.56 3.36
CA ASN A 96 10.76 -22.40 2.68
C ASN A 96 10.82 -21.17 3.59
N PHE A 97 9.73 -20.87 4.31
CA PHE A 97 9.69 -19.78 5.27
C PHE A 97 10.67 -20.01 6.43
N LEU A 98 10.60 -21.18 7.08
CA LEU A 98 11.48 -21.50 8.20
C LEU A 98 12.96 -21.52 7.78
N TRP A 99 13.26 -22.04 6.60
CA TRP A 99 14.62 -22.07 6.07
C TRP A 99 15.18 -20.66 5.83
N GLU A 100 14.41 -19.79 5.23
CA GLU A 100 14.83 -18.40 5.04
C GLU A 100 15.08 -17.70 6.39
N ARG A 101 14.15 -17.83 7.33
CA ARG A 101 14.33 -17.28 8.69
C ARG A 101 15.54 -17.88 9.41
N TRP A 102 15.76 -19.16 9.29
CA TRP A 102 16.93 -19.83 9.85
C TRP A 102 18.25 -19.28 9.26
N CYS A 103 18.33 -19.18 7.94
CA CYS A 103 19.50 -18.60 7.27
C CYS A 103 19.78 -17.17 7.73
N ILE A 104 18.75 -16.33 7.89
CA ILE A 104 18.89 -14.96 8.40
C ILE A 104 19.34 -15.00 9.87
N PHE A 105 18.72 -15.84 10.71
CA PHE A 105 19.04 -15.98 12.13
C PHE A 105 20.52 -16.36 12.35
N CYS A 106 21.04 -17.32 11.58
CA CYS A 106 22.47 -17.65 11.61
C CYS A 106 23.36 -16.44 11.22
N ARG A 107 22.92 -15.62 10.23
CA ARG A 107 23.67 -14.42 9.80
C ARG A 107 23.55 -13.26 10.77
N LEU A 108 22.55 -13.26 11.64
CA LEU A 108 22.38 -12.32 12.74
C LEU A 108 23.08 -12.78 14.04
N HIS A 109 23.99 -13.78 13.96
CA HIS A 109 24.66 -14.39 15.11
C HIS A 109 23.66 -14.88 16.17
N PHE A 110 22.59 -15.55 15.71
CA PHE A 110 21.51 -16.12 16.54
C PHE A 110 20.69 -15.05 17.30
N SER A 111 20.71 -13.80 16.83
CA SER A 111 19.88 -12.74 17.40
C SER A 111 18.51 -12.68 16.70
N ARG A 112 17.45 -12.48 17.50
CA ARG A 112 16.09 -12.23 16.98
C ARG A 112 15.88 -10.78 16.54
N LYS A 113 16.79 -9.86 16.91
CA LYS A 113 16.76 -8.47 16.47
C LYS A 113 16.91 -8.46 14.93
N ASN A 114 16.05 -7.72 14.26
CA ASN A 114 16.02 -7.60 12.78
C ASN A 114 15.64 -8.89 12.00
N LEU A 115 15.28 -10.00 12.66
CA LEU A 115 14.96 -11.27 12.00
C LEU A 115 13.83 -11.13 10.96
N PHE A 116 12.83 -10.28 11.23
CA PHE A 116 11.69 -10.01 10.35
C PHE A 116 11.80 -8.68 9.59
N THR A 117 12.90 -7.95 9.78
CA THR A 117 13.21 -6.71 9.05
C THR A 117 13.93 -7.00 7.72
N LEU A 118 14.47 -8.20 7.59
CA LEU A 118 15.30 -8.63 6.47
C LEU A 118 14.67 -9.80 5.72
N ASP A 119 14.82 -9.78 4.39
CA ASP A 119 14.48 -10.88 3.49
C ASP A 119 15.57 -11.08 2.44
N ILE A 120 15.98 -12.34 2.23
CA ILE A 120 17.05 -12.71 1.31
C ILE A 120 16.57 -13.50 0.09
N ALA A 121 15.31 -13.91 0.09
CA ALA A 121 14.63 -14.64 -0.96
C ALA A 121 15.46 -15.86 -1.47
N ASN A 122 16.06 -16.62 -0.53
CA ASN A 122 16.87 -17.78 -0.84
C ASN A 122 16.06 -19.07 -0.98
N ALA A 123 14.80 -19.06 -0.56
CA ALA A 123 13.83 -20.15 -0.68
C ALA A 123 12.48 -19.61 -1.19
N GLY A 124 11.71 -20.45 -1.85
CA GLY A 124 10.40 -20.07 -2.38
C GLY A 124 9.82 -21.15 -3.29
N TYR A 125 8.58 -20.95 -3.69
CA TYR A 125 7.84 -21.86 -4.55
C TYR A 125 8.05 -21.50 -6.03
N ASP A 126 8.15 -22.52 -6.91
CA ASP A 126 8.22 -22.31 -8.35
C ASP A 126 6.79 -22.28 -8.93
N ILE A 127 6.31 -21.10 -9.24
CA ILE A 127 4.96 -20.88 -9.75
C ILE A 127 4.85 -21.02 -11.27
N THR A 128 5.97 -21.15 -12.00
CA THR A 128 5.98 -21.10 -13.46
C THR A 128 5.34 -22.33 -14.12
N SER A 129 5.13 -23.40 -13.37
CA SER A 129 4.44 -24.61 -13.83
C SER A 129 2.92 -24.57 -13.62
N LEU A 130 2.40 -23.64 -12.82
CA LEU A 130 0.98 -23.55 -12.48
C LEU A 130 0.14 -23.17 -13.71
N PRO A 131 -1.11 -23.67 -13.81
CA PRO A 131 -2.04 -23.30 -14.87
C PRO A 131 -2.27 -21.78 -14.92
N GLU A 132 -2.51 -21.15 -13.78
CA GLU A 132 -2.76 -19.73 -13.67
C GLU A 132 -1.61 -18.87 -14.20
N PHE A 133 -0.35 -19.33 -13.99
CA PHE A 133 0.83 -18.66 -14.54
C PHE A 133 0.90 -18.80 -16.06
N LYS A 134 0.61 -19.99 -16.59
CA LYS A 134 0.66 -20.27 -18.04
C LYS A 134 -0.43 -19.56 -18.82
N GLU A 135 -1.60 -19.37 -18.19
CA GLU A 135 -2.76 -18.71 -18.79
C GLU A 135 -2.66 -17.18 -18.73
N ALA A 136 -1.83 -16.61 -17.87
CA ALA A 136 -1.73 -15.17 -17.67
C ALA A 136 -1.06 -14.48 -18.85
N ASP A 137 -1.61 -13.33 -19.24
CA ASP A 137 -1.02 -12.44 -20.24
C ASP A 137 -0.01 -11.48 -19.59
N ILE A 138 -0.23 -11.17 -18.29
CA ILE A 138 0.63 -10.34 -17.44
C ILE A 138 0.89 -11.04 -16.11
N ILE A 139 2.13 -11.04 -15.65
CA ILE A 139 2.49 -11.42 -14.29
C ILE A 139 2.74 -10.15 -13.47
N HIS A 140 1.94 -9.95 -12.43
CA HIS A 140 2.02 -8.77 -11.59
C HIS A 140 2.46 -9.13 -10.17
N LEU A 141 3.72 -8.84 -9.86
CA LEU A 141 4.31 -9.11 -8.54
C LEU A 141 3.98 -7.98 -7.57
N HIS A 142 3.65 -8.33 -6.35
CA HIS A 142 3.47 -7.41 -5.22
C HIS A 142 4.50 -7.72 -4.13
N TRP A 143 4.07 -8.09 -2.94
CA TRP A 143 4.95 -8.47 -1.85
C TRP A 143 5.16 -9.99 -1.84
N VAL A 144 6.30 -10.46 -2.33
CA VAL A 144 6.58 -11.88 -2.64
C VAL A 144 7.63 -12.50 -1.72
N ASN A 145 7.84 -11.93 -0.56
CA ASN A 145 8.87 -12.27 0.42
C ASN A 145 8.46 -13.42 1.35
N GLN A 146 9.27 -13.71 2.36
CA GLN A 146 9.03 -14.69 3.41
C GLN A 146 8.79 -16.12 2.88
N GLY A 147 9.61 -16.57 1.94
CA GLY A 147 9.53 -17.93 1.40
C GLY A 147 8.45 -18.12 0.32
N MET A 148 7.78 -17.05 -0.15
CA MET A 148 6.87 -17.14 -1.29
C MET A 148 7.63 -17.35 -2.59
N LEU A 149 8.49 -16.42 -2.99
CA LEU A 149 9.34 -16.55 -4.18
C LEU A 149 10.83 -16.43 -3.82
N SER A 150 11.63 -17.32 -4.38
CA SER A 150 13.09 -17.18 -4.33
C SER A 150 13.60 -16.31 -5.48
N LEU A 151 14.81 -15.74 -5.35
CA LEU A 151 15.49 -15.05 -6.45
C LEU A 151 15.64 -15.93 -7.69
N LYS A 152 15.80 -17.26 -7.49
CA LYS A 152 15.82 -18.23 -8.59
C LYS A 152 14.47 -18.29 -9.31
N THR A 153 13.36 -18.31 -8.57
CA THR A 153 12.02 -18.32 -9.16
C THR A 153 11.71 -16.98 -9.82
N ILE A 154 12.05 -15.86 -9.19
CA ILE A 154 11.89 -14.52 -9.78
C ILE A 154 12.62 -14.44 -11.13
N ARG A 155 13.85 -14.97 -11.22
CA ARG A 155 14.58 -15.06 -12.50
C ARG A 155 13.83 -15.92 -13.53
N LYS A 156 13.26 -17.07 -13.12
CA LYS A 156 12.46 -17.91 -14.03
C LYS A 156 11.24 -17.15 -14.57
N ILE A 157 10.57 -16.38 -13.74
CA ILE A 157 9.44 -15.54 -14.13
C ILE A 157 9.91 -14.52 -15.19
N PHE A 158 11.03 -13.83 -14.98
CA PHE A 158 11.52 -12.80 -15.90
C PHE A 158 11.93 -13.35 -17.27
N ILE A 159 12.46 -14.59 -17.32
CA ILE A 159 12.84 -15.24 -18.59
C ILE A 159 11.72 -16.07 -19.20
N SER A 160 10.53 -16.14 -18.60
CA SER A 160 9.40 -16.93 -19.13
C SER A 160 8.80 -16.33 -20.42
N GLY A 161 9.16 -15.10 -20.76
CA GLY A 161 8.59 -14.36 -21.87
C GLY A 161 7.28 -13.66 -21.56
N ASN A 162 6.69 -13.82 -20.37
CA ASN A 162 5.54 -13.02 -19.96
C ASN A 162 5.98 -11.61 -19.55
N PRO A 163 5.24 -10.55 -19.92
CA PRO A 163 5.45 -9.22 -19.38
C PRO A 163 5.29 -9.22 -17.86
N VAL A 164 6.25 -8.60 -17.16
CA VAL A 164 6.24 -8.54 -15.69
C VAL A 164 6.12 -7.10 -15.23
N VAL A 165 5.15 -6.86 -14.36
CA VAL A 165 4.98 -5.62 -13.61
C VAL A 165 5.22 -5.94 -12.14
N TRP A 166 5.92 -5.07 -11.41
CA TRP A 166 6.18 -5.25 -9.98
C TRP A 166 5.78 -4.01 -9.20
N THR A 167 4.67 -4.10 -8.45
CA THR A 167 4.27 -3.03 -7.54
C THR A 167 5.04 -3.11 -6.23
N MET A 168 5.76 -2.05 -5.92
CA MET A 168 6.57 -1.90 -4.72
C MET A 168 5.71 -1.31 -3.58
N HIS A 169 5.56 -2.07 -2.50
CA HIS A 169 4.92 -1.61 -1.26
C HIS A 169 5.93 -1.11 -0.23
N ASP A 170 7.18 -1.49 -0.37
CA ASP A 170 8.34 -1.06 0.41
C ASP A 170 9.59 -1.00 -0.49
N ILE A 171 10.73 -0.67 0.10
CA ILE A 171 11.98 -0.50 -0.64
C ILE A 171 12.70 -1.81 -0.97
N TRP A 172 12.22 -2.98 -0.54
CA TRP A 172 12.93 -4.23 -0.72
C TRP A 172 13.29 -4.56 -2.19
N PRO A 173 12.42 -4.33 -3.19
CA PRO A 173 12.82 -4.53 -4.59
C PRO A 173 13.98 -3.64 -5.03
N ALA A 174 14.09 -2.44 -4.50
CA ALA A 174 15.14 -1.46 -4.82
C ALA A 174 16.36 -1.56 -3.87
N SER A 175 16.24 -2.24 -2.73
CA SER A 175 17.32 -2.50 -1.79
C SER A 175 17.89 -3.91 -1.94
N SER A 176 18.85 -4.29 -1.09
CA SER A 176 19.35 -5.66 -1.05
C SER A 176 18.44 -6.59 -0.23
N ILE A 177 18.40 -6.37 1.09
CA ILE A 177 17.78 -7.31 2.06
C ILE A 177 16.77 -6.63 2.98
N CYS A 178 16.71 -5.30 3.05
CA CYS A 178 15.88 -4.56 4.00
C CYS A 178 14.59 -4.04 3.38
N HIS A 179 13.51 -3.99 4.18
CA HIS A 179 12.22 -3.40 3.82
C HIS A 179 12.14 -1.91 4.13
N LEU A 180 12.95 -1.43 5.10
CA LEU A 180 13.02 -0.04 5.51
C LEU A 180 14.48 0.42 5.50
N THR A 181 14.77 1.52 4.84
CA THR A 181 16.15 2.07 4.80
C THR A 181 16.50 2.84 6.07
N LEU A 182 15.54 3.50 6.70
CA LEU A 182 15.73 4.36 7.89
C LEU A 182 16.96 5.27 7.73
N GLY A 183 17.06 5.98 6.58
CA GLY A 183 18.13 6.90 6.26
C GLY A 183 19.41 6.25 5.69
N CYS A 184 19.42 4.94 5.40
CA CYS A 184 20.52 4.31 4.69
C CYS A 184 20.41 4.54 3.19
N HIS A 185 21.48 4.95 2.52
CA HIS A 185 21.53 5.19 1.07
C HIS A 185 22.52 4.27 0.34
N HIS A 186 23.01 3.21 0.97
CA HIS A 186 23.96 2.29 0.33
C HIS A 186 23.37 1.61 -0.93
N TYR A 187 22.05 1.43 -1.00
CA TYR A 187 21.38 0.86 -2.17
C TYR A 187 21.49 1.73 -3.45
N ASN A 188 22.00 2.94 -3.37
CA ASN A 188 22.20 3.78 -4.55
C ASN A 188 23.32 3.19 -5.45
N ASN A 189 24.43 2.77 -4.87
CA ASN A 189 25.61 2.32 -5.60
C ASN A 189 26.03 0.86 -5.32
N GLY A 190 25.28 0.17 -4.47
CA GLY A 190 25.59 -1.20 -4.04
C GLY A 190 25.58 -1.34 -2.54
N CYS A 191 24.86 -2.32 -2.02
CA CYS A 191 24.82 -2.59 -0.58
C CYS A 191 26.11 -3.23 -0.06
N GLY A 192 26.36 -3.04 1.21
CA GLY A 192 27.47 -3.50 2.04
C GLY A 192 27.51 -2.66 3.31
N ASN A 193 28.27 -3.04 4.31
CA ASN A 193 28.34 -2.37 5.62
C ASN A 193 26.92 -2.14 6.20
N CYS A 194 26.12 -3.19 6.20
CA CYS A 194 24.68 -3.08 6.49
C CYS A 194 24.43 -2.93 7.98
N LYS A 195 23.81 -1.82 8.38
CA LYS A 195 23.47 -1.49 9.79
C LYS A 195 22.56 -2.51 10.47
N TYR A 196 21.84 -3.33 9.72
CA TYR A 196 20.98 -4.37 10.27
C TYR A 196 21.73 -5.67 10.59
N LEU A 197 22.98 -5.82 10.11
CA LEU A 197 23.83 -6.97 10.40
C LEU A 197 24.70 -6.72 11.63
N PRO A 198 25.15 -7.77 12.33
CA PRO A 198 26.05 -7.64 13.47
C PRO A 198 27.30 -6.84 13.13
N GLY A 199 27.74 -5.92 14.03
CA GLY A 199 28.88 -5.07 13.83
C GLY A 199 28.77 -4.11 12.61
N ASN A 200 27.54 -3.76 12.21
CA ASN A 200 27.25 -2.98 10.99
C ASN A 200 27.73 -3.65 9.69
N GLY A 201 27.87 -4.96 9.70
CA GLY A 201 28.28 -5.76 8.54
C GLY A 201 29.71 -5.49 8.08
N GLY A 202 29.97 -5.62 6.78
CA GLY A 202 31.25 -5.35 6.13
C GLY A 202 31.07 -5.16 4.63
N LYS A 203 32.11 -4.72 3.94
CA LYS A 203 32.09 -4.42 2.49
C LYS A 203 31.55 -5.59 1.65
N ASN A 204 31.79 -6.84 2.05
CA ASN A 204 31.37 -8.06 1.35
C ASN A 204 30.35 -8.89 2.18
N ASP A 205 29.54 -8.26 3.00
CA ASP A 205 28.56 -8.88 3.86
C ASP A 205 27.39 -9.55 3.09
N LEU A 206 26.39 -10.02 3.82
CA LEU A 206 25.19 -10.63 3.24
C LEU A 206 24.46 -9.68 2.28
N SER A 207 24.39 -8.39 2.64
CA SER A 207 23.69 -7.40 1.80
C SER A 207 24.43 -7.20 0.46
N ALA A 208 25.74 -7.11 0.46
CA ALA A 208 26.55 -7.01 -0.76
C ALA A 208 26.36 -8.25 -1.68
N LYS A 209 26.28 -9.44 -1.08
CA LYS A 209 26.12 -10.71 -1.83
C LYS A 209 24.72 -10.81 -2.46
N ILE A 210 23.67 -10.42 -1.73
CA ILE A 210 22.28 -10.45 -2.24
C ILE A 210 22.09 -9.35 -3.29
N TRP A 211 22.67 -8.17 -3.12
CA TRP A 211 22.70 -7.11 -4.11
C TRP A 211 23.17 -7.61 -5.48
N LYS A 212 24.37 -8.23 -5.51
CA LYS A 212 24.92 -8.80 -6.75
C LYS A 212 24.03 -9.86 -7.37
N LYS A 213 23.34 -10.68 -6.54
CA LYS A 213 22.38 -11.68 -7.04
C LYS A 213 21.15 -11.00 -7.65
N LYS A 214 20.56 -9.99 -6.96
CA LYS A 214 19.41 -9.24 -7.48
C LYS A 214 19.76 -8.55 -8.80
N GLN A 215 20.92 -7.93 -8.91
CA GLN A 215 21.38 -7.27 -10.13
C GLN A 215 21.39 -8.25 -11.33
N LYS A 216 21.93 -9.49 -11.14
CA LYS A 216 21.90 -10.53 -12.17
C LYS A 216 20.48 -10.98 -12.53
N VAL A 217 19.58 -11.03 -11.55
CA VAL A 217 18.17 -11.39 -11.74
C VAL A 217 17.44 -10.31 -12.53
N TYR A 218 17.59 -9.06 -12.14
CA TYR A 218 16.85 -7.95 -12.76
C TYR A 218 17.30 -7.69 -14.21
N ASN A 219 18.57 -7.91 -14.50
CA ASN A 219 19.11 -7.81 -15.86
C ASN A 219 18.70 -8.99 -16.78
N SER A 220 17.98 -10.01 -16.27
CA SER A 220 17.65 -11.20 -17.07
C SER A 220 16.38 -11.08 -17.91
N GLY A 221 15.56 -10.04 -17.73
CA GLY A 221 14.31 -9.89 -18.48
C GLY A 221 13.74 -8.47 -18.48
N ALA A 222 12.66 -8.29 -19.21
CA ALA A 222 11.91 -7.01 -19.23
C ALA A 222 11.03 -6.91 -17.98
N LEU A 223 11.21 -5.85 -17.23
CA LEU A 223 10.54 -5.61 -15.96
C LEU A 223 10.15 -4.14 -15.85
N SER A 224 8.90 -3.87 -15.49
CA SER A 224 8.40 -2.54 -15.16
C SER A 224 8.06 -2.49 -13.68
N PHE A 225 8.53 -1.46 -12.99
CA PHE A 225 8.18 -1.22 -11.59
C PHE A 225 7.05 -0.20 -11.48
N VAL A 226 6.19 -0.42 -10.49
CA VAL A 226 5.19 0.55 -10.06
C VAL A 226 5.43 0.84 -8.58
N THR A 227 5.37 2.10 -8.17
CA THR A 227 5.45 2.50 -6.76
C THR A 227 4.13 3.11 -6.33
N CYS A 228 3.70 2.85 -5.08
CA CYS A 228 2.43 3.36 -4.60
C CYS A 228 2.46 4.87 -4.32
N SER A 229 3.64 5.47 -4.13
CA SER A 229 3.83 6.90 -3.85
C SER A 229 4.96 7.50 -4.69
N ARG A 230 4.90 8.81 -4.89
CA ARG A 230 5.99 9.58 -5.53
C ARG A 230 7.26 9.56 -4.66
N TRP A 231 7.08 9.55 -3.34
CA TRP A 231 8.20 9.39 -2.42
C TRP A 231 8.96 8.10 -2.67
N LEU A 232 8.25 6.95 -2.71
CA LEU A 232 8.91 5.67 -2.99
C LEU A 232 9.49 5.62 -4.41
N ALA A 233 8.86 6.28 -5.40
CA ALA A 233 9.42 6.40 -6.73
C ALA A 233 10.75 7.15 -6.74
N ALA A 234 10.86 8.24 -5.98
CA ALA A 234 12.11 8.99 -5.84
C ALA A 234 13.21 8.11 -5.22
N GLU A 235 12.91 7.41 -4.13
CA GLU A 235 13.84 6.47 -3.49
C GLU A 235 14.25 5.32 -4.45
N ALA A 236 13.27 4.76 -5.17
CA ALA A 236 13.51 3.67 -6.12
C ALA A 236 14.42 4.09 -7.29
N ARG A 237 14.25 5.31 -7.80
CA ARG A 237 15.11 5.86 -8.88
C ARG A 237 16.56 6.07 -8.47
N LEU A 238 16.84 6.24 -7.18
CA LEU A 238 18.21 6.32 -6.66
C LEU A 238 18.88 4.94 -6.64
N SER A 239 18.14 3.85 -6.73
CA SER A 239 18.69 2.51 -6.63
C SER A 239 19.46 2.09 -7.87
N GLY A 240 20.72 1.70 -7.69
CA GLY A 240 21.53 1.10 -8.75
C GLY A 240 20.98 -0.26 -9.26
N LEU A 241 20.10 -0.95 -8.50
CA LEU A 241 19.43 -2.17 -8.99
C LEU A 241 18.38 -1.86 -10.04
N LEU A 242 17.72 -0.70 -9.94
CA LEU A 242 16.62 -0.32 -10.81
C LEU A 242 17.04 0.63 -11.93
N ALA A 243 18.33 0.93 -12.03
CA ALA A 243 18.88 1.73 -13.12
C ALA A 243 18.51 1.12 -14.49
N GLY A 244 17.94 1.93 -15.38
CA GLY A 244 17.48 1.49 -16.70
C GLY A 244 16.12 0.79 -16.72
N HIS A 245 15.49 0.53 -15.57
CA HIS A 245 14.12 0.03 -15.52
C HIS A 245 13.10 1.18 -15.48
N ARG A 246 11.93 0.91 -16.05
CA ARG A 246 10.80 1.83 -15.99
C ARG A 246 10.20 1.82 -14.59
N ILE A 247 9.96 3.01 -14.03
CA ILE A 247 9.33 3.19 -12.71
C ILE A 247 8.18 4.18 -12.86
N GLU A 248 6.96 3.67 -12.71
CA GLU A 248 5.73 4.46 -12.71
C GLU A 248 5.21 4.65 -11.28
N THR A 249 4.34 5.63 -11.07
CA THR A 249 3.70 5.86 -9.78
C THR A 249 2.19 5.71 -9.92
N ILE A 250 1.63 4.69 -9.27
CA ILE A 250 0.19 4.43 -9.23
C ILE A 250 -0.20 4.11 -7.78
N PRO A 251 -1.06 4.92 -7.16
CA PRO A 251 -1.46 4.69 -5.77
C PRO A 251 -2.31 3.41 -5.63
N ASN A 252 -2.46 2.95 -4.39
CA ASN A 252 -3.37 1.84 -4.09
C ASN A 252 -4.82 2.24 -4.35
N PRO A 253 -5.69 1.32 -4.82
CA PRO A 253 -7.10 1.58 -4.97
C PRO A 253 -7.86 1.40 -3.66
N ILE A 254 -9.04 2.05 -3.58
CA ILE A 254 -10.01 1.83 -2.52
C ILE A 254 -11.40 1.59 -3.10
N ASP A 255 -12.16 0.70 -2.44
CA ASP A 255 -13.56 0.50 -2.74
C ASP A 255 -14.42 1.60 -2.09
N THR A 256 -14.88 2.52 -2.92
CA THR A 256 -15.73 3.65 -2.50
C THR A 256 -17.20 3.27 -2.28
N HIS A 257 -17.59 2.02 -2.48
CA HIS A 257 -18.91 1.49 -2.09
C HIS A 257 -18.90 0.98 -0.65
N VAL A 258 -17.75 0.48 -0.18
CA VAL A 258 -17.56 0.04 1.20
C VAL A 258 -17.16 1.21 2.08
N TYR A 259 -16.11 1.93 1.68
CA TYR A 259 -15.62 3.13 2.38
C TYR A 259 -16.25 4.36 1.75
N CYS A 260 -17.36 4.79 2.31
CA CYS A 260 -18.14 5.96 1.87
C CYS A 260 -18.73 6.69 3.06
N PRO A 261 -19.12 7.95 2.91
CA PRO A 261 -19.79 8.70 3.96
C PRO A 261 -21.10 8.03 4.39
N GLN A 262 -21.27 7.87 5.68
CA GLN A 262 -22.48 7.39 6.34
C GLN A 262 -22.93 8.37 7.41
N ASP A 263 -24.14 8.16 7.96
CA ASP A 263 -24.60 8.94 9.10
C ASP A 263 -23.71 8.69 10.33
N LYS A 264 -23.17 9.77 10.87
CA LYS A 264 -22.22 9.75 11.99
C LYS A 264 -22.87 9.19 13.27
N LEU A 265 -24.08 9.59 13.56
CA LEU A 265 -24.77 9.18 14.78
C LEU A 265 -25.11 7.68 14.74
N GLU A 266 -25.61 7.21 13.61
CA GLU A 266 -25.86 5.79 13.39
C GLU A 266 -24.55 4.95 13.48
N SER A 267 -23.47 5.46 12.88
CA SER A 267 -22.15 4.83 12.96
C SER A 267 -21.65 4.74 14.40
N ARG A 268 -21.83 5.80 15.20
CA ARG A 268 -21.51 5.79 16.64
C ARG A 268 -22.36 4.78 17.42
N LEU A 269 -23.64 4.65 17.09
CA LEU A 269 -24.51 3.65 17.70
C LEU A 269 -24.02 2.23 17.38
N ARG A 270 -23.75 1.92 16.10
CA ARG A 270 -23.26 0.59 15.68
C ARG A 270 -21.90 0.25 16.29
N THR A 271 -21.04 1.24 16.47
CA THR A 271 -19.67 1.06 17.02
C THR A 271 -19.57 1.21 18.52
N GLN A 272 -20.67 1.60 19.19
CA GLN A 272 -20.73 1.87 20.64
C GLN A 272 -19.79 3.00 21.07
N LEU A 273 -19.53 3.96 20.18
CA LEU A 273 -18.74 5.13 20.48
C LEU A 273 -19.61 6.27 21.05
N PRO A 274 -19.06 7.16 21.91
CA PRO A 274 -19.80 8.27 22.50
C PRO A 274 -20.47 9.17 21.45
N LYS A 275 -21.76 9.51 21.68
CA LYS A 275 -22.55 10.30 20.73
C LYS A 275 -22.22 11.80 20.78
N ASP A 276 -21.85 12.28 21.94
CA ASP A 276 -21.70 13.69 22.32
C ASP A 276 -20.25 14.18 22.40
N LYS A 277 -19.26 13.28 22.15
CA LYS A 277 -17.85 13.64 22.22
C LYS A 277 -17.20 13.81 20.85
N ARG A 278 -16.11 14.58 20.80
CA ARG A 278 -15.16 14.59 19.70
C ARG A 278 -14.38 13.28 19.72
N ILE A 279 -14.26 12.59 18.60
CA ILE A 279 -13.59 11.31 18.52
C ILE A 279 -12.32 11.43 17.70
N ILE A 280 -11.17 11.29 18.37
CA ILE A 280 -9.85 11.13 17.77
C ILE A 280 -9.66 9.64 17.52
N LEU A 281 -9.52 9.23 16.26
CA LEU A 281 -9.36 7.83 15.89
C LEU A 281 -7.91 7.52 15.57
N PHE A 282 -7.37 6.46 16.18
CA PHE A 282 -6.09 5.87 15.83
C PHE A 282 -6.29 4.41 15.41
N ILE A 283 -5.66 4.01 14.28
CA ILE A 283 -5.77 2.64 13.78
C ILE A 283 -4.38 2.07 13.47
N ALA A 284 -4.11 0.88 14.00
CA ALA A 284 -2.93 0.09 13.64
C ALA A 284 -3.23 -1.40 13.82
N GLN A 285 -2.60 -2.29 13.03
CA GLN A 285 -2.74 -3.73 13.21
C GLN A 285 -2.36 -4.18 14.64
N ARG A 286 -1.31 -3.56 15.20
CA ARG A 286 -0.91 -3.64 16.61
C ARG A 286 -0.67 -2.21 17.09
N ALA A 287 -1.48 -1.78 18.05
CA ALA A 287 -1.38 -0.43 18.61
C ALA A 287 -0.03 -0.16 19.28
N THR A 288 0.60 -1.21 19.80
CA THR A 288 1.93 -1.18 20.47
C THR A 288 3.12 -1.15 19.48
N ASN A 289 2.88 -1.13 18.16
CA ASN A 289 3.98 -1.01 17.19
C ASN A 289 4.65 0.37 17.28
N PRO A 290 5.93 0.48 17.67
CA PRO A 290 6.59 1.77 17.91
C PRO A 290 6.70 2.63 16.65
N TYR A 291 6.70 2.03 15.44
CA TYR A 291 6.72 2.78 14.19
C TYR A 291 5.39 3.48 13.87
N LYS A 292 4.30 3.15 14.59
CA LYS A 292 3.00 3.82 14.44
C LYS A 292 2.85 5.08 15.28
N GLY A 293 3.82 5.36 16.17
CA GLY A 293 3.98 6.65 16.83
C GLY A 293 2.97 6.95 17.93
N MET A 294 2.42 5.93 18.59
CA MET A 294 1.47 6.12 19.71
C MET A 294 2.01 7.06 20.79
N ASP A 295 3.32 7.01 21.09
CA ASP A 295 3.94 7.90 22.07
C ASP A 295 3.77 9.38 21.72
N TYR A 296 3.78 9.73 20.45
CA TYR A 296 3.52 11.10 19.98
C TYR A 296 2.05 11.48 20.12
N LEU A 297 1.13 10.54 19.91
CA LEU A 297 -0.29 10.79 20.16
C LEU A 297 -0.57 11.01 21.66
N ILE A 298 0.03 10.21 22.52
CA ILE A 298 -0.07 10.37 23.98
C ILE A 298 0.41 11.76 24.39
N GLU A 299 1.58 12.18 23.92
CA GLU A 299 2.15 13.50 24.22
C GLU A 299 1.31 14.64 23.61
N ALA A 300 0.80 14.49 22.40
CA ALA A 300 -0.10 15.46 21.77
C ALA A 300 -1.40 15.62 22.59
N CYS A 301 -1.99 14.52 23.05
CA CYS A 301 -3.19 14.56 23.92
C CYS A 301 -2.90 15.25 25.26
N ARG A 302 -1.70 15.04 25.84
CA ARG A 302 -1.28 15.74 27.07
C ARG A 302 -1.21 17.25 26.85
N LEU A 303 -0.54 17.67 25.79
CA LEU A 303 -0.40 19.09 25.43
C LEU A 303 -1.75 19.76 25.15
N MET A 304 -2.64 19.10 24.43
CA MET A 304 -4.00 19.61 24.16
C MET A 304 -4.81 19.75 25.46
N ALA A 305 -4.76 18.78 26.35
CA ALA A 305 -5.48 18.81 27.62
C ALA A 305 -4.95 19.88 28.59
N GLU A 306 -3.68 20.29 28.46
CA GLU A 306 -3.08 21.39 29.21
C GLU A 306 -3.44 22.76 28.62
N GLN A 307 -3.42 22.89 27.31
CA GLN A 307 -3.73 24.16 26.61
C GLN A 307 -5.23 24.45 26.53
N HIS A 308 -6.05 23.38 26.44
CA HIS A 308 -7.49 23.40 26.25
C HIS A 308 -8.17 22.46 27.26
N PRO A 309 -8.24 22.83 28.54
CA PRO A 309 -8.77 21.94 29.60
C PRO A 309 -10.23 21.50 29.36
N GLU A 310 -11.03 22.31 28.69
CA GLU A 310 -12.43 22.02 28.31
C GLU A 310 -12.54 20.80 27.38
N MET A 311 -11.49 20.48 26.61
CA MET A 311 -11.49 19.30 25.73
C MET A 311 -11.49 17.98 26.52
N ARG A 312 -11.10 17.95 27.79
CA ARG A 312 -11.08 16.72 28.61
C ARG A 312 -12.46 16.08 28.74
N GLU A 313 -13.48 16.91 28.84
CA GLU A 313 -14.86 16.43 28.98
C GLU A 313 -15.50 16.09 27.62
N ASN A 314 -15.09 16.81 26.56
CA ASN A 314 -15.76 16.77 25.25
C ASN A 314 -15.02 15.90 24.21
N THR A 315 -13.88 15.28 24.57
CA THR A 315 -13.05 14.51 23.64
C THR A 315 -12.79 13.10 24.17
N CYS A 316 -12.69 12.13 23.29
CA CYS A 316 -12.18 10.80 23.58
C CYS A 316 -11.30 10.29 22.44
N VAL A 317 -10.44 9.31 22.75
CA VAL A 317 -9.58 8.63 21.77
C VAL A 317 -10.09 7.21 21.56
N ALA A 318 -10.48 6.91 20.32
CA ALA A 318 -10.82 5.55 19.92
C ALA A 318 -9.59 4.88 19.32
N ILE A 319 -9.24 3.70 19.81
CA ILE A 319 -8.06 2.95 19.37
C ILE A 319 -8.52 1.62 18.77
N LEU A 320 -8.32 1.45 17.46
CA LEU A 320 -8.58 0.20 16.74
C LEU A 320 -7.26 -0.53 16.48
N GLY A 321 -7.12 -1.72 17.03
CA GLY A 321 -5.95 -2.58 16.81
C GLY A 321 -5.69 -3.53 17.95
N GLY A 322 -4.91 -4.57 17.72
CA GLY A 322 -4.50 -5.49 18.78
C GLY A 322 -3.67 -4.76 19.86
N HIS A 323 -3.88 -5.14 21.11
CA HIS A 323 -3.24 -4.55 22.29
C HIS A 323 -3.60 -3.08 22.55
N SER A 324 -4.78 -2.64 22.12
CA SER A 324 -5.27 -1.27 22.37
C SER A 324 -5.58 -1.04 23.86
N GLU A 325 -5.94 -2.09 24.59
CA GLU A 325 -6.19 -2.09 26.05
C GLU A 325 -4.96 -1.67 26.87
N GLU A 326 -3.75 -1.88 26.36
CA GLU A 326 -2.51 -1.49 27.04
C GLU A 326 -2.35 0.02 27.23
N PHE A 327 -3.16 0.83 26.52
CA PHE A 327 -3.11 2.30 26.60
C PHE A 327 -4.14 2.90 27.56
N GLU A 328 -5.00 2.08 28.18
CA GLU A 328 -5.94 2.56 29.19
C GLU A 328 -5.21 3.29 30.32
N GLY A 329 -5.70 4.48 30.66
CA GLY A 329 -5.11 5.35 31.67
C GLY A 329 -3.80 6.06 31.26
N LYS A 330 -3.29 5.87 30.03
CA LYS A 330 -2.05 6.52 29.57
C LYS A 330 -2.28 7.83 28.82
N LEU A 331 -3.50 8.09 28.34
CA LEU A 331 -3.86 9.34 27.66
C LEU A 331 -4.58 10.31 28.57
N SER A 332 -4.47 11.60 28.29
CA SER A 332 -5.16 12.67 29.03
C SER A 332 -6.65 12.79 28.67
N PHE A 333 -7.11 12.06 27.67
CA PHE A 333 -8.51 11.91 27.29
C PHE A 333 -9.00 10.49 27.54
N PRO A 334 -10.32 10.30 27.80
CA PRO A 334 -10.91 8.96 27.88
C PRO A 334 -10.61 8.13 26.65
N ILE A 335 -10.36 6.84 26.83
CA ILE A 335 -10.04 5.90 25.74
C ILE A 335 -11.24 4.97 25.52
N VAL A 336 -11.50 4.64 24.27
CA VAL A 336 -12.36 3.53 23.85
C VAL A 336 -11.50 2.54 23.06
N SER A 337 -11.21 1.40 23.67
CA SER A 337 -10.50 0.30 23.01
C SER A 337 -11.47 -0.49 22.14
N LEU A 338 -11.22 -0.55 20.83
CA LEU A 338 -12.06 -1.26 19.86
C LEU A 338 -11.53 -2.65 19.51
N GLY A 339 -10.34 -3.02 20.05
CA GLY A 339 -9.69 -4.29 19.74
C GLY A 339 -9.30 -4.44 18.26
N TYR A 340 -9.19 -5.68 17.80
CA TYR A 340 -8.88 -6.00 16.40
C TYR A 340 -10.16 -6.27 15.62
N VAL A 341 -10.34 -5.60 14.48
CA VAL A 341 -11.45 -5.79 13.55
C VAL A 341 -10.88 -6.07 12.16
N SER A 342 -11.45 -7.05 11.46
CA SER A 342 -11.07 -7.44 10.09
C SER A 342 -12.20 -7.28 9.07
N ASP A 343 -13.41 -6.93 9.50
CA ASP A 343 -14.55 -6.66 8.62
C ASP A 343 -14.50 -5.22 8.11
N ASP A 344 -14.38 -5.05 6.80
CA ASP A 344 -14.25 -3.75 6.15
C ASP A 344 -15.47 -2.84 6.40
N LYS A 345 -16.69 -3.37 6.47
CA LYS A 345 -17.90 -2.59 6.78
C LYS A 345 -17.86 -2.04 8.19
N ARG A 346 -17.43 -2.87 9.15
CA ARG A 346 -17.28 -2.46 10.54
C ARG A 346 -16.17 -1.40 10.69
N ILE A 347 -15.07 -1.55 9.93
CA ILE A 347 -13.99 -0.55 9.89
C ILE A 347 -14.50 0.77 9.29
N ALA A 348 -15.31 0.71 8.23
CA ALA A 348 -15.94 1.90 7.63
C ALA A 348 -16.88 2.61 8.63
N ASP A 349 -17.67 1.87 9.41
CA ASP A 349 -18.49 2.45 10.49
C ASP A 349 -17.62 3.17 11.54
N ILE A 350 -16.47 2.59 11.92
CA ILE A 350 -15.55 3.20 12.88
C ILE A 350 -14.97 4.52 12.33
N TYR A 351 -14.59 4.56 11.05
CA TYR A 351 -14.17 5.82 10.42
C TYR A 351 -15.30 6.84 10.42
N ASN A 352 -16.50 6.47 9.98
CA ASN A 352 -17.64 7.38 9.94
C ASN A 352 -18.07 7.92 11.32
N ALA A 353 -17.78 7.19 12.39
CA ALA A 353 -18.01 7.63 13.77
C ALA A 353 -17.02 8.69 14.25
N ALA A 354 -15.83 8.77 13.63
CA ALA A 354 -14.74 9.65 14.04
C ALA A 354 -14.92 11.11 13.55
N ASP A 355 -14.24 12.04 14.23
CA ASP A 355 -14.13 13.45 13.81
C ASP A 355 -12.79 13.74 13.15
N VAL A 356 -11.73 13.04 13.55
CA VAL A 356 -10.39 13.11 12.97
C VAL A 356 -9.70 11.77 13.06
N PHE A 357 -8.99 11.37 12.00
CA PHE A 357 -8.09 10.25 12.00
C PHE A 357 -6.65 10.72 12.21
N VAL A 358 -5.92 10.10 13.15
CA VAL A 358 -4.53 10.50 13.47
C VAL A 358 -3.58 9.35 13.21
N LEU A 359 -2.57 9.60 12.36
CA LEU A 359 -1.52 8.64 12.01
C LEU A 359 -0.12 9.26 12.20
N PRO A 360 0.42 9.28 13.43
CA PRO A 360 1.74 9.84 13.72
C PRO A 360 2.88 8.85 13.45
N SER A 361 2.76 8.12 12.35
CA SER A 361 3.73 7.07 11.98
C SER A 361 5.11 7.64 11.70
N LEU A 362 6.15 6.89 12.08
CA LEU A 362 7.55 7.25 11.87
C LEU A 362 8.11 6.76 10.53
N SER A 363 7.37 5.89 9.84
CA SER A 363 7.73 5.39 8.51
C SER A 363 6.48 4.89 7.82
N GLU A 364 6.19 5.43 6.65
CA GLU A 364 5.05 5.03 5.81
C GLU A 364 5.42 5.16 4.33
N ASN A 365 4.84 4.29 3.49
CA ASN A 365 4.87 4.49 2.05
C ASN A 365 3.60 5.25 1.61
N LEU A 366 2.46 4.54 1.50
CA LEU A 366 1.15 5.11 1.21
C LEU A 366 0.13 4.42 2.11
N PRO A 367 -0.19 4.98 3.29
CA PRO A 367 -1.02 4.30 4.27
C PRO A 367 -2.48 4.18 3.81
N ASN A 368 -2.96 2.93 3.69
CA ASN A 368 -4.35 2.65 3.33
C ASN A 368 -5.33 3.28 4.33
N THR A 369 -4.95 3.37 5.60
CA THR A 369 -5.78 3.94 6.68
C THR A 369 -6.13 5.42 6.46
N ILE A 370 -5.22 6.24 5.94
CA ILE A 370 -5.54 7.63 5.55
C ILE A 370 -6.51 7.64 4.37
N MET A 371 -6.31 6.75 3.40
CA MET A 371 -7.19 6.63 2.24
C MET A 371 -8.61 6.23 2.65
N GLU A 372 -8.73 5.27 3.57
CA GLU A 372 -9.99 4.80 4.14
C GLU A 372 -10.71 5.90 4.91
N ALA A 373 -10.00 6.64 5.77
CA ALA A 373 -10.54 7.81 6.48
C ALA A 373 -11.09 8.85 5.50
N MET A 374 -10.28 9.25 4.51
CA MET A 374 -10.70 10.23 3.50
C MET A 374 -11.89 9.74 2.66
N ALA A 375 -11.97 8.44 2.35
CA ALA A 375 -13.10 7.86 1.61
C ALA A 375 -14.41 7.93 2.41
N CYS A 376 -14.34 7.86 3.74
CA CYS A 376 -15.45 8.11 4.64
C CYS A 376 -15.70 9.63 4.89
N GLY A 377 -14.91 10.51 4.28
CA GLY A 377 -15.01 11.96 4.47
C GLY A 377 -14.40 12.46 5.77
N VAL A 378 -13.53 11.68 6.41
CA VAL A 378 -12.87 12.00 7.67
C VAL A 378 -11.48 12.59 7.42
N PRO A 379 -11.20 13.83 7.87
CA PRO A 379 -9.89 14.44 7.71
C PRO A 379 -8.84 13.71 8.55
N SER A 380 -7.62 13.73 8.05
CA SER A 380 -6.50 13.04 8.68
C SER A 380 -5.42 13.99 9.15
N VAL A 381 -4.79 13.68 10.28
CA VAL A 381 -3.58 14.36 10.78
C VAL A 381 -2.43 13.37 10.82
N GLY A 382 -1.31 13.69 10.20
CA GLY A 382 -0.16 12.79 10.15
C GLY A 382 1.16 13.53 10.00
N PHE A 383 2.27 12.86 10.30
CA PHE A 383 3.59 13.43 10.16
C PHE A 383 4.03 13.59 8.69
N LYS A 384 4.89 14.58 8.43
CA LYS A 384 5.56 14.79 7.15
C LYS A 384 6.59 13.68 6.90
N VAL A 385 6.14 12.47 6.55
CA VAL A 385 6.98 11.30 6.29
C VAL A 385 6.41 10.44 5.16
N GLY A 386 7.31 9.92 4.32
CA GLY A 386 6.93 9.04 3.21
C GLY A 386 5.91 9.67 2.28
N GLY A 387 4.87 8.92 1.93
CA GLY A 387 3.79 9.38 1.06
C GLY A 387 2.63 10.09 1.78
N ILE A 388 2.68 10.28 3.11
CA ILE A 388 1.62 11.00 3.84
C ILE A 388 1.36 12.40 3.26
N PRO A 389 2.38 13.24 2.95
CA PRO A 389 2.16 14.55 2.34
C PRO A 389 1.59 14.52 0.91
N GLU A 390 1.54 13.36 0.28
CA GLU A 390 0.91 13.20 -1.04
C GLU A 390 -0.60 12.98 -0.90
N MET A 391 -1.03 12.44 0.23
CA MET A 391 -2.42 12.14 0.55
C MET A 391 -3.11 13.31 1.23
N ILE A 392 -2.44 13.93 2.20
CA ILE A 392 -2.96 15.06 2.95
C ILE A 392 -2.47 16.37 2.32
N ASP A 393 -3.37 17.10 1.71
CA ASP A 393 -3.15 18.50 1.31
C ASP A 393 -3.34 19.38 2.55
N HIS A 394 -2.24 19.86 3.11
CA HIS A 394 -2.19 20.58 4.39
C HIS A 394 -3.23 21.69 4.45
N GLN A 395 -4.05 21.70 5.50
CA GLN A 395 -5.16 22.62 5.75
C GLN A 395 -6.25 22.67 4.66
N LYS A 396 -6.34 21.60 3.81
CA LYS A 396 -7.41 21.47 2.81
C LYS A 396 -8.27 20.23 3.04
N ASN A 397 -7.63 19.06 3.24
CA ASN A 397 -8.32 17.81 3.56
C ASN A 397 -7.80 17.16 4.84
N GLY A 398 -6.97 17.86 5.61
CA GLY A 398 -6.35 17.42 6.84
C GLY A 398 -5.13 18.26 7.19
N TYR A 399 -4.28 17.75 8.07
CA TYR A 399 -3.11 18.49 8.55
C TYR A 399 -1.85 17.63 8.48
N VAL A 400 -0.78 18.16 7.89
CA VAL A 400 0.54 17.52 7.86
C VAL A 400 1.42 18.18 8.92
N ALA A 401 1.66 17.46 10.01
CA ALA A 401 2.50 17.91 11.11
C ALA A 401 4.00 17.64 10.82
N ASN A 402 4.87 18.45 11.39
CA ASN A 402 6.31 18.27 11.31
C ASN A 402 6.71 16.91 11.90
N TYR A 403 7.70 16.27 11.25
CA TYR A 403 8.14 14.93 11.63
C TYR A 403 8.64 14.86 13.07
N ARG A 404 8.07 13.98 13.88
CA ARG A 404 8.36 13.78 15.31
C ARG A 404 8.09 14.99 16.21
N ASP A 405 7.21 15.88 15.80
CA ASP A 405 6.80 17.03 16.60
C ASP A 405 5.40 16.80 17.18
N ALA A 406 5.33 16.44 18.47
CA ALA A 406 4.06 16.23 19.16
C ALA A 406 3.29 17.53 19.38
N ARG A 407 3.94 18.69 19.42
CA ARG A 407 3.27 20.00 19.55
C ARG A 407 2.54 20.38 18.27
N ASP A 408 3.22 20.20 17.13
CA ASP A 408 2.61 20.44 15.82
C ASP A 408 1.51 19.41 15.52
N LEU A 409 1.69 18.15 15.98
CA LEU A 409 0.63 17.14 15.91
C LEU A 409 -0.61 17.55 16.73
N ALA A 410 -0.41 18.07 17.96
CA ALA A 410 -1.48 18.57 18.81
C ALA A 410 -2.20 19.77 18.18
N ALA A 411 -1.44 20.74 17.63
CA ALA A 411 -2.00 21.88 16.91
C ALA A 411 -2.83 21.44 15.70
N GLY A 412 -2.36 20.46 14.92
CA GLY A 412 -3.09 19.91 13.79
C GLY A 412 -4.38 19.21 14.17
N ILE A 413 -4.38 18.44 15.26
CA ILE A 413 -5.60 17.78 15.79
C ILE A 413 -6.60 18.84 16.25
N HIS A 414 -6.15 19.82 17.03
CA HIS A 414 -6.99 20.92 17.49
C HIS A 414 -7.59 21.71 16.34
N TRP A 415 -6.76 22.06 15.35
CA TRP A 415 -7.21 22.79 14.16
C TRP A 415 -8.36 22.04 13.43
N VAL A 416 -8.22 20.71 13.22
CA VAL A 416 -9.26 19.91 12.56
C VAL A 416 -10.53 19.86 13.39
N LEU A 417 -10.42 19.77 14.71
CA LEU A 417 -11.57 19.58 15.61
C LEU A 417 -12.35 20.88 15.87
N GLU A 418 -11.65 22.03 15.98
CA GLU A 418 -12.23 23.27 16.51
C GLU A 418 -12.20 24.47 15.55
N GLU A 419 -11.25 24.53 14.60
CA GLU A 419 -11.05 25.71 13.77
C GLU A 419 -11.50 25.53 12.31
N ALA A 420 -11.31 24.34 11.76
CA ALA A 420 -11.54 24.07 10.34
C ALA A 420 -13.03 23.90 10.01
N ASP A 421 -13.42 24.33 8.81
CA ASP A 421 -14.74 24.04 8.24
C ASP A 421 -14.83 22.55 7.87
N ARG A 422 -15.65 21.82 8.61
CA ARG A 422 -15.80 20.36 8.50
C ARG A 422 -16.36 19.92 7.17
N GLU A 423 -17.32 20.65 6.61
CA GLU A 423 -17.94 20.31 5.33
C GLU A 423 -16.94 20.51 4.18
N ASN A 424 -16.12 21.56 4.23
CA ASN A 424 -15.05 21.78 3.26
C ASN A 424 -13.97 20.71 3.36
N LEU A 425 -13.54 20.33 4.57
CA LEU A 425 -12.59 19.22 4.76
C LEU A 425 -13.13 17.91 4.19
N LYS A 426 -14.38 17.55 4.53
CA LYS A 426 -15.06 16.34 4.04
C LYS A 426 -15.12 16.34 2.51
N LYS A 427 -15.57 17.43 1.89
CA LYS A 427 -15.64 17.57 0.44
C LYS A 427 -14.27 17.38 -0.22
N ALA A 428 -13.23 18.00 0.33
CA ALA A 428 -11.87 17.88 -0.18
C ALA A 428 -11.31 16.44 -0.04
N CYS A 429 -11.58 15.75 1.08
CA CYS A 429 -11.26 14.34 1.26
C CYS A 429 -11.88 13.47 0.15
N LEU A 430 -13.18 13.60 -0.05
CA LEU A 430 -13.92 12.82 -1.04
C LEU A 430 -13.46 13.10 -2.46
N GLN A 431 -13.24 14.37 -2.82
CA GLN A 431 -12.72 14.73 -4.13
C GLN A 431 -11.34 14.11 -4.37
N LYS A 432 -10.44 14.17 -3.40
CA LYS A 432 -9.10 13.58 -3.49
C LYS A 432 -9.17 12.07 -3.74
N VAL A 433 -10.05 11.37 -3.01
CA VAL A 433 -10.24 9.92 -3.17
C VAL A 433 -10.79 9.57 -4.54
N MET A 434 -11.85 10.22 -4.97
CA MET A 434 -12.50 9.92 -6.26
C MET A 434 -11.55 10.09 -7.43
N HIS A 435 -10.73 11.16 -7.43
CA HIS A 435 -9.81 11.43 -8.54
C HIS A 435 -8.56 10.55 -8.55
N ASN A 436 -8.04 10.17 -7.36
CA ASN A 436 -6.72 9.54 -7.30
C ASN A 436 -6.75 8.07 -6.89
N TYR A 437 -7.71 7.66 -6.05
CA TYR A 437 -7.67 6.38 -5.34
C TYR A 437 -8.87 5.48 -5.61
N SER A 438 -9.93 5.96 -6.29
CA SER A 438 -11.06 5.10 -6.66
C SER A 438 -10.61 3.92 -7.51
N GLN A 439 -11.32 2.78 -7.39
CA GLN A 439 -11.02 1.57 -8.16
C GLN A 439 -10.90 1.87 -9.67
N HIS A 440 -11.81 2.69 -10.20
CA HIS A 440 -11.81 3.06 -11.60
C HIS A 440 -10.56 3.86 -12.00
N ALA A 441 -10.23 4.93 -11.24
CA ALA A 441 -9.10 5.78 -11.54
C ALA A 441 -7.75 5.03 -11.50
N VAL A 442 -7.62 4.08 -10.57
CA VAL A 442 -6.41 3.27 -10.43
C VAL A 442 -6.33 2.17 -11.48
N ALA A 443 -7.44 1.45 -11.73
CA ALA A 443 -7.49 0.39 -12.74
C ALA A 443 -7.08 0.90 -14.13
N LEU A 444 -7.55 2.09 -14.54
CA LEU A 444 -7.18 2.70 -15.81
C LEU A 444 -5.67 2.91 -15.95
N LYS A 445 -5.01 3.40 -14.91
CA LYS A 445 -3.55 3.61 -14.90
C LYS A 445 -2.80 2.28 -15.03
N TYR A 446 -3.26 1.22 -14.37
CA TYR A 446 -2.65 -0.10 -14.50
C TYR A 446 -2.87 -0.71 -15.88
N VAL A 447 -4.04 -0.55 -16.48
CA VAL A 447 -4.29 -0.99 -17.87
C VAL A 447 -3.30 -0.35 -18.84
N GLU A 448 -2.98 0.92 -18.68
CA GLU A 448 -1.96 1.59 -19.48
C GLU A 448 -0.58 0.96 -19.30
N VAL A 449 -0.15 0.74 -18.05
CA VAL A 449 1.15 0.08 -17.76
C VAL A 449 1.19 -1.33 -18.34
N TYR A 450 0.11 -2.11 -18.25
CA TYR A 450 0.04 -3.46 -18.80
C TYR A 450 0.13 -3.45 -20.33
N ASN A 451 -0.58 -2.54 -21.02
CA ASN A 451 -0.50 -2.40 -22.47
C ASN A 451 0.91 -2.05 -22.93
N GLN A 452 1.58 -1.18 -22.20
CA GLN A 452 2.96 -0.81 -22.49
C GLN A 452 3.92 -1.98 -22.23
N ALA A 453 3.74 -2.75 -21.14
CA ALA A 453 4.54 -3.92 -20.86
C ALA A 453 4.38 -5.01 -21.93
N MET A 454 3.17 -5.19 -22.46
CA MET A 454 2.91 -6.12 -23.59
C MET A 454 3.54 -5.63 -24.91
N ALA A 455 3.50 -4.32 -25.17
CA ALA A 455 4.12 -3.76 -26.38
C ALA A 455 5.64 -3.98 -26.39
N PHE A 456 6.33 -3.83 -25.26
CA PHE A 456 7.77 -4.11 -25.15
C PHE A 456 8.15 -5.56 -25.43
N LYS A 457 7.26 -6.53 -25.18
CA LYS A 457 7.46 -7.93 -25.54
C LYS A 457 7.58 -8.10 -27.07
N ASN A 458 6.72 -7.44 -27.83
CA ASN A 458 6.63 -7.57 -29.29
C ASN A 458 7.82 -6.95 -30.05
N TYR A 459 8.58 -6.04 -29.41
CA TYR A 459 9.78 -5.42 -30.00
C TYR A 459 11.07 -6.23 -29.76
N ARG A 460 11.05 -7.27 -28.90
CA ARG A 460 12.22 -8.09 -28.57
C ARG A 460 12.20 -9.49 -29.21
N ILE A 461 11.15 -9.82 -29.97
CA ILE A 461 11.05 -11.00 -30.84
C ILE A 461 11.42 -10.60 -32.26
#